data_9387fd2222a38803aaa20e709b95f51b
#
_entry.id   9387fd2222a38803aaa20e709b95f51b
#
_cell.length_a   1.000
_cell.length_b   1.000
_cell.length_c   1.000
_cell.angle_alpha   90.00
_cell.angle_beta   90.00
_cell.angle_gamma   90.00
#
_symmetry.space_group_name_H-M   'P 1'
#
loop_
_entity.id
_entity.type
_entity.pdbx_description
1 polymer ?
#
loop_
_entity_poly.entity_id
_entity_poly.type
_entity_poly.pdbx_seq_one_letter_code
_entity_poly.pdbx_strand_id
1 'polypeptide(L)'
;MHLFGESEGVALDSTAEVSRLKLSLAGTVAPRATPTNPAYLALCASTTVLLLQGPLGPFYDRLARWLQGQGKRVLRVAFQGGDLADSRAVEPVAYRGTLEAWPAFLADVLARENVDAVVLFGQARSYHAAAVEEARDRHCAVIVLEEGYFRPGFVTMELDGVNGYSRTLENYRWTHETPIPPAPLQADDTPHHFRKMVLHATRHYLAMWARRHHFGTYQHHREPSPWHYFRYWMRTWARKAWRYRHDMNLESDLIASGVPYFLVPLQNDGDSQITHHSVYGENSIFIMEVLRSFAVHAPPDSKLVFRVHPYARGGHAHRHLIHSVSEDLGLGARVVYLMEGHTPMLAQHSRGVVLINSTVGLQVLERGAPLMALGDALYRRHGLTFPGKLDRFWHEAVPADRKAVDAFLAQLKNLTQMPASVYANADEPLRWPAPLL
;
A
#
# COMPACT_ATOMS: atom_id res chain seq x y z
N MET A 1 -68.53 -47.17 19.83
CA MET A 1 -67.89 -47.51 21.14
C MET A 1 -66.61 -46.73 21.16
N HIS A 2 -66.66 -45.63 21.82
CA HIS A 2 -65.72 -44.91 22.72
C HIS A 2 -64.25 -45.08 22.45
N LEU A 3 -63.38 -44.07 22.43
CA LEU A 3 -63.23 -42.94 23.34
C LEU A 3 -62.42 -41.83 22.68
N PHE A 4 -62.78 -40.62 22.99
CA PHE A 4 -62.06 -39.36 22.78
C PHE A 4 -60.89 -39.27 23.75
N GLY A 5 -59.77 -38.73 23.31
CA GLY A 5 -58.68 -38.26 24.15
C GLY A 5 -58.30 -36.85 23.70
N GLU A 6 -58.63 -35.86 24.52
CA GLU A 6 -58.29 -34.44 24.39
C GLU A 6 -56.74 -34.28 24.54
N SER A 7 -56.10 -33.55 23.62
CA SER A 7 -54.76 -33.03 23.79
C SER A 7 -54.79 -31.52 23.94
N GLU A 8 -54.51 -31.06 25.17
CA GLU A 8 -54.33 -29.64 25.52
C GLU A 8 -53.25 -29.00 24.65
N GLY A 9 -53.65 -27.95 23.94
CA GLY A 9 -52.72 -27.10 23.20
C GLY A 9 -51.98 -26.16 24.15
N VAL A 10 -50.71 -26.38 24.37
CA VAL A 10 -49.83 -25.40 24.98
C VAL A 10 -49.44 -24.39 23.90
N ALA A 11 -50.06 -23.23 23.92
CA ALA A 11 -49.63 -22.08 23.12
C ALA A 11 -48.30 -21.55 23.68
N LEU A 12 -47.21 -21.91 23.05
CA LEU A 12 -45.90 -21.34 23.31
C LEU A 12 -45.91 -19.88 22.83
N ASP A 13 -45.60 -18.97 23.74
CA ASP A 13 -45.51 -17.53 23.52
C ASP A 13 -44.31 -17.20 22.63
N SER A 14 -44.54 -17.26 21.31
CA SER A 14 -43.54 -17.05 20.28
C SER A 14 -42.92 -15.63 20.28
N THR A 15 -43.54 -14.68 20.95
CA THR A 15 -43.05 -13.29 21.02
C THR A 15 -41.95 -13.09 22.04
N ALA A 16 -41.95 -13.85 23.14
CA ALA A 16 -40.89 -13.79 24.16
C ALA A 16 -39.61 -14.50 23.70
N GLU A 17 -39.71 -15.60 22.94
CA GLU A 17 -38.55 -16.32 22.37
C GLU A 17 -37.91 -15.53 21.23
N VAL A 18 -38.66 -14.92 20.33
CA VAL A 18 -38.17 -14.04 19.29
C VAL A 18 -37.48 -12.79 19.86
N SER A 19 -37.99 -12.26 20.97
CA SER A 19 -37.34 -11.14 21.67
C SER A 19 -36.07 -11.55 22.39
N ARG A 20 -35.96 -12.75 22.94
CA ARG A 20 -34.72 -13.32 23.52
C ARG A 20 -33.69 -13.66 22.45
N LEU A 21 -34.08 -14.19 21.30
CA LEU A 21 -33.17 -14.38 20.15
C LEU A 21 -32.67 -13.05 19.58
N LYS A 22 -33.50 -12.01 19.49
CA LYS A 22 -33.07 -10.67 19.07
C LYS A 22 -32.12 -10.01 20.05
N LEU A 23 -32.25 -10.24 21.35
CA LEU A 23 -31.32 -9.78 22.38
C LEU A 23 -30.01 -10.60 22.42
N SER A 24 -30.01 -11.87 22.00
CA SER A 24 -28.86 -12.72 21.87
C SER A 24 -28.06 -12.45 20.56
N LEU A 25 -28.71 -11.89 19.54
CA LEU A 25 -28.08 -11.44 18.28
C LEU A 25 -27.61 -9.98 18.32
N ALA A 26 -27.91 -9.22 19.38
CA ALA A 26 -27.19 -8.03 19.77
C ALA A 26 -25.82 -8.49 20.32
N GLY A 27 -25.00 -9.06 19.41
CA GLY A 27 -23.66 -9.54 19.71
C GLY A 27 -22.95 -8.44 20.49
N THR A 28 -22.43 -8.78 21.63
CA THR A 28 -21.40 -8.03 22.33
C THR A 28 -20.36 -7.67 21.29
N VAL A 29 -20.39 -6.42 20.82
CA VAL A 29 -19.30 -5.87 20.00
C VAL A 29 -18.07 -6.02 20.87
N ALA A 30 -17.21 -6.98 20.52
CA ALA A 30 -15.96 -7.16 21.22
C ALA A 30 -15.28 -5.79 21.33
N PRO A 31 -14.75 -5.40 22.49
CA PRO A 31 -14.13 -4.10 22.66
C PRO A 31 -13.12 -3.92 21.53
N ARG A 32 -13.29 -2.88 20.70
CA ARG A 32 -12.38 -2.60 19.61
C ARG A 32 -10.98 -2.44 20.21
N ALA A 33 -10.04 -3.23 19.74
CA ALA A 33 -8.66 -3.10 20.18
C ALA A 33 -8.22 -1.64 20.02
N THR A 34 -7.63 -1.08 21.07
CA THR A 34 -7.09 0.28 21.02
C THR A 34 -5.90 0.27 20.07
N PRO A 35 -5.84 1.17 19.08
CA PRO A 35 -4.69 1.24 18.20
C PRO A 35 -3.42 1.52 18.98
N THR A 36 -2.38 0.77 18.71
CA THR A 36 -1.04 0.99 19.25
C THR A 36 -0.13 1.78 18.30
N ASN A 37 -0.68 2.22 17.17
CA ASN A 37 0.02 2.98 16.15
C ASN A 37 0.48 4.34 16.69
N PRO A 38 1.80 4.63 16.74
CA PRO A 38 2.33 5.87 17.32
C PRO A 38 1.86 7.13 16.60
N ALA A 39 1.74 7.07 15.25
CA ALA A 39 1.28 8.22 14.46
C ALA A 39 -0.20 8.52 14.71
N TYR A 40 -1.03 7.47 14.89
CA TYR A 40 -2.41 7.64 15.31
C TYR A 40 -2.52 8.28 16.70
N LEU A 41 -1.71 7.83 17.65
CA LEU A 41 -1.70 8.40 19.00
C LEU A 41 -1.24 9.86 18.98
N ALA A 42 -0.20 10.21 18.20
CA ALA A 42 0.22 11.60 18.01
C ALA A 42 -0.88 12.45 17.36
N LEU A 43 -1.58 11.93 16.36
CA LEU A 43 -2.73 12.61 15.75
C LEU A 43 -3.87 12.83 16.74
N CYS A 44 -4.11 11.86 17.63
CA CYS A 44 -5.11 11.99 18.69
C CYS A 44 -4.71 13.04 19.75
N ALA A 45 -3.44 13.17 20.06
CA ALA A 45 -2.92 14.16 21.02
C ALA A 45 -2.90 15.59 20.46
N SER A 46 -2.90 15.77 19.14
CA SER A 46 -2.86 17.07 18.48
C SER A 46 -4.15 17.86 18.64
N THR A 47 -4.06 19.16 18.59
CA THR A 47 -5.21 20.11 18.67
C THR A 47 -5.50 20.78 17.33
N THR A 48 -4.47 21.22 16.62
CA THR A 48 -4.57 21.87 15.31
C THR A 48 -3.81 21.07 14.27
N VAL A 49 -4.52 20.53 13.31
CA VAL A 49 -3.99 19.62 12.29
C VAL A 49 -4.01 20.27 10.91
N LEU A 50 -2.87 20.32 10.25
CA LEU A 50 -2.74 20.79 8.87
C LEU A 50 -2.70 19.58 7.91
N LEU A 51 -3.67 19.50 7.01
CA LEU A 51 -3.70 18.52 5.91
C LEU A 51 -3.09 19.13 4.65
N LEU A 52 -2.06 18.50 4.11
CA LEU A 52 -1.44 18.89 2.84
C LEU A 52 -2.13 18.19 1.64
N GLN A 53 -1.40 17.87 0.58
CA GLN A 53 -2.00 17.18 -0.57
C GLN A 53 -2.32 15.72 -0.24
N GLY A 54 -3.58 15.36 -0.39
CA GLY A 54 -4.09 14.01 -0.17
C GLY A 54 -3.90 13.03 -1.33
N PRO A 55 -4.41 11.82 -1.19
CA PRO A 55 -4.61 10.91 -2.31
C PRO A 55 -5.73 11.40 -3.23
N LEU A 56 -5.86 10.76 -4.40
CA LEU A 56 -6.98 11.03 -5.31
C LEU A 56 -8.33 10.68 -4.65
N GLY A 57 -9.25 11.67 -4.61
CA GLY A 57 -10.57 11.48 -4.06
C GLY A 57 -10.75 11.96 -2.61
N PRO A 58 -11.85 11.56 -1.96
CA PRO A 58 -12.35 12.23 -0.77
C PRO A 58 -11.74 11.75 0.56
N PHE A 59 -10.65 11.00 0.55
CA PHE A 59 -10.10 10.44 1.78
C PHE A 59 -9.75 11.52 2.82
N TYR A 60 -9.09 12.62 2.38
CA TYR A 60 -8.74 13.71 3.30
C TYR A 60 -9.97 14.50 3.78
N ASP A 61 -11.03 14.51 3.01
CA ASP A 61 -12.30 15.10 3.41
C ASP A 61 -12.98 14.26 4.52
N ARG A 62 -12.90 12.93 4.41
CA ARG A 62 -13.34 11.99 5.45
C ARG A 62 -12.49 12.11 6.72
N LEU A 63 -11.16 12.23 6.56
CA LEU A 63 -10.24 12.44 7.67
C LEU A 63 -10.50 13.76 8.38
N ALA A 64 -10.72 14.84 7.64
CA ALA A 64 -11.06 16.14 8.20
C ALA A 64 -12.34 16.09 9.05
N ARG A 65 -13.42 15.44 8.54
CA ARG A 65 -14.65 15.27 9.33
C ARG A 65 -14.43 14.44 10.58
N TRP A 66 -13.64 13.37 10.49
CA TRP A 66 -13.31 12.56 11.65
C TRP A 66 -12.57 13.38 12.71
N LEU A 67 -11.56 14.16 12.32
CA LEU A 67 -10.79 15.04 13.20
C LEU A 67 -11.68 16.12 13.85
N GLN A 68 -12.54 16.78 13.06
CA GLN A 68 -13.52 17.75 13.55
C GLN A 68 -14.49 17.12 14.55
N GLY A 69 -14.93 15.90 14.30
CA GLY A 69 -15.75 15.12 15.23
C GLY A 69 -15.05 14.78 16.56
N GLN A 70 -13.70 14.83 16.59
CA GLN A 70 -12.89 14.72 17.82
C GLN A 70 -12.57 16.10 18.44
N GLY A 71 -13.24 17.17 18.01
CA GLY A 71 -13.02 18.53 18.53
C GLY A 71 -11.75 19.21 18.03
N LYS A 72 -11.08 18.70 17.01
CA LYS A 72 -9.83 19.26 16.51
C LYS A 72 -10.08 20.37 15.49
N ARG A 73 -9.20 21.38 15.50
CA ARG A 73 -9.11 22.37 14.47
C ARG A 73 -8.38 21.79 13.26
N VAL A 74 -9.01 21.83 12.07
CA VAL A 74 -8.45 21.26 10.85
C VAL A 74 -8.26 22.36 9.82
N LEU A 75 -7.03 22.46 9.31
CA LEU A 75 -6.63 23.32 8.21
C LEU A 75 -6.29 22.45 7.00
N ARG A 76 -6.40 22.99 5.81
CA ARG A 76 -6.03 22.30 4.57
C ARG A 76 -5.34 23.25 3.60
N VAL A 77 -4.30 22.76 2.91
CA VAL A 77 -3.67 23.47 1.79
C VAL A 77 -3.99 22.73 0.50
N ALA A 78 -4.39 23.49 -0.52
CA ALA A 78 -4.61 23.01 -1.88
C ALA A 78 -3.52 23.55 -2.80
N PHE A 79 -2.86 22.69 -3.55
CA PHE A 79 -1.80 23.02 -4.50
C PHE A 79 -2.31 23.07 -5.94
N GLN A 80 -3.50 22.50 -6.19
CA GLN A 80 -4.08 22.38 -7.52
C GLN A 80 -5.60 22.25 -7.49
N GLY A 81 -6.24 22.36 -8.67
CA GLY A 81 -7.69 22.32 -8.79
C GLY A 81 -8.35 21.01 -8.35
N GLY A 82 -7.63 19.89 -8.42
CA GLY A 82 -8.12 18.60 -7.91
C GLY A 82 -8.23 18.59 -6.40
N ASP A 83 -7.26 19.15 -5.68
CA ASP A 83 -7.29 19.27 -4.21
C ASP A 83 -8.50 20.11 -3.76
N LEU A 84 -8.82 21.20 -4.49
CA LEU A 84 -10.04 22.00 -4.24
C LEU A 84 -11.31 21.18 -4.45
N ALA A 85 -11.38 20.37 -5.50
CA ALA A 85 -12.55 19.57 -5.80
C ALA A 85 -12.79 18.46 -4.75
N ASP A 86 -11.72 17.98 -4.12
CA ASP A 86 -11.73 16.95 -3.09
C ASP A 86 -11.79 17.54 -1.67
N SER A 87 -12.01 18.87 -1.52
CA SER A 87 -12.14 19.56 -0.24
C SER A 87 -13.55 20.10 -0.07
N ARG A 88 -14.34 19.47 0.79
CA ARG A 88 -15.73 19.86 1.12
C ARG A 88 -15.94 20.09 2.61
N ALA A 89 -15.20 19.36 3.46
CA ALA A 89 -15.32 19.45 4.92
C ALA A 89 -14.60 20.69 5.48
N VAL A 90 -13.52 21.12 4.81
CA VAL A 90 -12.71 22.27 5.19
C VAL A 90 -12.41 23.07 3.95
N GLU A 91 -12.65 24.40 3.99
CA GLU A 91 -12.23 25.29 2.91
C GLU A 91 -10.70 25.38 2.90
N PRO A 92 -10.03 24.98 1.81
CA PRO A 92 -8.59 24.95 1.79
C PRO A 92 -7.99 26.31 1.44
N VAL A 93 -6.85 26.61 2.03
CA VAL A 93 -5.97 27.71 1.60
C VAL A 93 -5.32 27.30 0.28
N ALA A 94 -5.60 28.04 -0.81
CA ALA A 94 -5.01 27.78 -2.11
C ALA A 94 -3.57 28.33 -2.15
N TYR A 95 -2.57 27.46 -2.19
CA TYR A 95 -1.20 27.87 -2.41
C TYR A 95 -0.94 28.11 -3.90
N ARG A 96 -0.50 29.32 -4.25
CA ARG A 96 -0.26 29.76 -5.63
C ARG A 96 1.19 30.20 -5.87
N GLY A 97 2.06 30.05 -4.86
CA GLY A 97 3.48 30.36 -4.95
C GLY A 97 4.29 29.29 -5.67
N THR A 98 5.58 29.55 -5.85
CA THR A 98 6.53 28.59 -6.42
C THR A 98 6.95 27.54 -5.40
N LEU A 99 7.61 26.45 -5.84
CA LEU A 99 8.14 25.45 -4.93
C LEU A 99 9.21 26.04 -3.99
N GLU A 100 10.02 26.97 -4.47
CA GLU A 100 11.06 27.65 -3.69
C GLU A 100 10.49 28.53 -2.57
N ALA A 101 9.33 29.15 -2.79
CA ALA A 101 8.66 30.00 -1.80
C ALA A 101 7.80 29.18 -0.80
N TRP A 102 7.62 27.89 -1.05
CA TRP A 102 6.75 27.03 -0.24
C TRP A 102 7.19 26.89 1.22
N PRO A 103 8.47 26.66 1.56
CA PRO A 103 8.89 26.52 2.96
C PRO A 103 8.55 27.78 3.79
N ALA A 104 8.82 28.96 3.28
CA ALA A 104 8.53 30.21 4.00
C ALA A 104 7.02 30.43 4.21
N PHE A 105 6.19 30.12 3.22
CA PHE A 105 4.74 30.16 3.35
C PHE A 105 4.24 29.16 4.41
N LEU A 106 4.75 27.93 4.36
CA LEU A 106 4.38 26.92 5.34
C LEU A 106 4.78 27.31 6.76
N ALA A 107 6.00 27.84 6.91
CA ALA A 107 6.49 28.36 8.19
C ALA A 107 5.54 29.40 8.82
N ASP A 108 5.07 30.34 8.02
CA ASP A 108 4.08 31.36 8.45
C ASP A 108 2.75 30.70 8.87
N VAL A 109 2.24 29.75 8.07
CA VAL A 109 1.00 29.03 8.38
C VAL A 109 1.13 28.25 9.69
N LEU A 110 2.22 27.50 9.86
CA LEU A 110 2.45 26.68 11.06
C LEU A 110 2.49 27.56 12.33
N ALA A 111 3.18 28.71 12.26
CA ALA A 111 3.32 29.62 13.39
C ALA A 111 2.02 30.38 13.69
N ARG A 112 1.40 30.99 12.67
CA ARG A 112 0.20 31.82 12.83
C ARG A 112 -1.00 31.02 13.32
N GLU A 113 -1.15 29.80 12.84
CA GLU A 113 -2.28 28.95 13.15
C GLU A 113 -2.04 28.01 14.33
N ASN A 114 -0.85 28.05 14.96
CA ASN A 114 -0.43 27.17 16.04
C ASN A 114 -0.64 25.69 15.68
N VAL A 115 -0.14 25.26 14.51
CA VAL A 115 -0.24 23.88 14.03
C VAL A 115 0.68 23.00 14.85
N ASP A 116 0.16 21.90 15.38
CA ASP A 116 0.93 20.92 16.16
C ASP A 116 1.06 19.56 15.44
N ALA A 117 0.31 19.34 14.36
CA ALA A 117 0.49 18.17 13.49
C ALA A 117 0.30 18.50 12.01
N VAL A 118 1.19 17.97 11.19
CA VAL A 118 1.11 18.03 9.71
C VAL A 118 0.86 16.64 9.17
N VAL A 119 -0.21 16.46 8.38
CA VAL A 119 -0.56 15.20 7.74
C VAL A 119 -0.36 15.31 6.24
N LEU A 120 0.39 14.38 5.67
CA LEU A 120 0.69 14.35 4.24
C LEU A 120 0.56 12.94 3.66
N PHE A 121 0.31 12.82 2.35
CA PHE A 121 0.19 11.54 1.66
C PHE A 121 1.32 11.36 0.65
N GLY A 122 2.26 10.44 0.95
CA GLY A 122 3.48 10.25 0.16
C GLY A 122 4.50 11.38 0.37
N GLN A 123 5.51 11.12 1.18
CA GLN A 123 6.50 12.14 1.57
C GLN A 123 7.48 12.52 0.47
N ALA A 124 7.67 11.67 -0.55
CA ALA A 124 8.61 11.92 -1.64
C ALA A 124 8.14 12.98 -2.66
N ARG A 125 6.91 13.52 -2.53
CA ARG A 125 6.46 14.65 -3.35
C ARG A 125 7.22 15.91 -2.96
N SER A 126 7.67 16.72 -3.92
CA SER A 126 8.54 17.89 -3.69
C SER A 126 8.01 18.84 -2.60
N TYR A 127 6.71 19.21 -2.65
CA TYR A 127 6.09 20.06 -1.61
C TYR A 127 6.02 19.36 -0.25
N HIS A 128 5.87 18.03 -0.21
CA HIS A 128 5.82 17.28 1.04
C HIS A 128 7.20 17.09 1.65
N ALA A 129 8.23 16.83 0.84
CA ALA A 129 9.60 16.71 1.32
C ALA A 129 10.04 17.99 2.06
N ALA A 130 9.83 19.16 1.44
CA ALA A 130 10.09 20.45 2.09
C ALA A 130 9.22 20.68 3.34
N ALA A 131 7.97 20.20 3.34
CA ALA A 131 7.09 20.33 4.49
C ALA A 131 7.50 19.44 5.67
N VAL A 132 8.08 18.28 5.43
CA VAL A 132 8.61 17.40 6.47
C VAL A 132 9.76 18.08 7.24
N GLU A 133 10.68 18.71 6.51
CA GLU A 133 11.79 19.45 7.11
C GLU A 133 11.29 20.62 7.96
N GLU A 134 10.45 21.47 7.39
CA GLU A 134 9.91 22.66 8.05
C GLU A 134 9.07 22.34 9.29
N ALA A 135 8.26 21.27 9.25
CA ALA A 135 7.43 20.85 10.36
C ALA A 135 8.29 20.28 11.53
N ARG A 136 9.36 19.53 11.21
CA ARG A 136 10.29 19.00 12.21
C ARG A 136 11.04 20.11 12.94
N ASP A 137 11.52 21.12 12.21
CA ASP A 137 12.22 22.26 12.80
C ASP A 137 11.35 23.02 13.81
N ARG A 138 10.03 22.93 13.66
CA ARG A 138 9.03 23.53 14.57
C ARG A 138 8.43 22.54 15.58
N HIS A 139 8.98 21.33 15.68
CA HIS A 139 8.47 20.29 16.58
C HIS A 139 7.00 19.91 16.34
N CYS A 140 6.47 20.14 15.14
CA CYS A 140 5.16 19.62 14.75
C CYS A 140 5.26 18.11 14.49
N ALA A 141 4.26 17.34 14.91
CA ALA A 141 4.18 15.93 14.58
C ALA A 141 3.98 15.75 13.06
N VAL A 142 4.90 15.06 12.40
CA VAL A 142 4.80 14.76 10.96
C VAL A 142 4.17 13.39 10.79
N ILE A 143 2.92 13.38 10.33
CA ILE A 143 2.16 12.14 10.11
C ILE A 143 2.11 11.85 8.61
N VAL A 144 2.81 10.81 8.22
CA VAL A 144 2.89 10.39 6.82
C VAL A 144 1.90 9.27 6.57
N LEU A 145 1.03 9.49 5.58
CA LEU A 145 0.08 8.51 5.09
C LEU A 145 0.52 7.98 3.73
N GLU A 146 0.20 6.73 3.47
CA GLU A 146 0.30 6.10 2.15
C GLU A 146 -0.72 4.98 1.98
N GLU A 147 -0.85 4.43 0.76
CA GLU A 147 -1.63 3.22 0.57
C GLU A 147 -1.09 2.09 1.46
N GLY A 148 -2.00 1.33 2.06
CA GLY A 148 -1.63 0.31 3.04
C GLY A 148 -0.61 -0.71 2.53
N TYR A 149 0.28 -1.15 3.39
CA TYR A 149 1.17 -2.30 3.14
C TYR A 149 0.35 -3.57 2.95
N PHE A 150 -0.79 -3.66 3.63
CA PHE A 150 -1.76 -4.75 3.52
C PHE A 150 -3.02 -4.23 2.80
N ARG A 151 -3.13 -4.50 1.50
CA ARG A 151 -4.25 -4.05 0.65
C ARG A 151 -5.20 -5.20 0.33
N PRO A 152 -6.48 -4.90 0.15
CA PRO A 152 -7.21 -3.64 0.40
C PRO A 152 -7.55 -3.43 1.89
N GLY A 153 -8.09 -2.26 2.20
CA GLY A 153 -8.75 -1.99 3.49
C GLY A 153 -7.88 -1.39 4.58
N PHE A 154 -6.61 -1.10 4.30
CA PHE A 154 -5.72 -0.37 5.20
C PHE A 154 -5.08 0.84 4.53
N VAL A 155 -4.76 1.83 5.33
CA VAL A 155 -3.85 2.93 5.01
C VAL A 155 -2.64 2.82 5.93
N THR A 156 -1.45 3.03 5.38
CA THR A 156 -0.22 3.18 6.17
C THR A 156 -0.25 4.55 6.84
N MET A 157 0.09 4.59 8.13
CA MET A 157 0.19 5.81 8.93
C MET A 157 1.41 5.69 9.85
N GLU A 158 2.43 6.49 9.63
CA GLU A 158 3.66 6.47 10.42
C GLU A 158 4.13 7.89 10.76
N LEU A 159 4.89 8.01 11.85
CA LEU A 159 5.57 9.26 12.20
C LEU A 159 6.85 9.40 11.38
N ASP A 160 7.10 10.59 10.89
CA ASP A 160 8.32 11.03 10.23
C ASP A 160 8.71 10.32 8.94
N GLY A 161 8.03 9.24 8.54
CA GLY A 161 8.35 8.56 7.30
C GLY A 161 7.71 7.20 7.15
N VAL A 162 7.51 6.79 5.90
CA VAL A 162 6.96 5.49 5.49
C VAL A 162 7.92 4.77 4.54
N ASN A 163 7.70 3.48 4.30
CA ASN A 163 8.50 2.65 3.40
C ASN A 163 9.99 2.63 3.81
N GLY A 164 10.91 2.98 2.91
CA GLY A 164 12.34 3.04 3.20
C GLY A 164 12.73 4.13 4.21
N TYR A 165 11.87 5.11 4.48
CA TYR A 165 12.05 6.11 5.55
C TYR A 165 11.45 5.68 6.89
N SER A 166 10.73 4.55 6.95
CA SER A 166 10.10 4.08 8.18
C SER A 166 11.14 3.71 9.24
N ARG A 167 11.01 4.31 10.42
CA ARG A 167 11.81 3.99 11.62
C ARG A 167 11.02 3.18 12.64
N THR A 168 9.75 2.96 12.39
CA THR A 168 8.82 2.34 13.34
C THR A 168 9.29 0.98 13.85
N LEU A 169 9.99 0.21 13.00
CA LEU A 169 10.45 -1.14 13.32
C LEU A 169 11.98 -1.28 13.46
N GLU A 170 12.74 -0.20 13.47
CA GLU A 170 14.23 -0.25 13.47
C GLU A 170 14.81 -1.05 14.63
N ASN A 171 14.22 -0.92 15.81
CA ASN A 171 14.71 -1.52 17.06
C ASN A 171 14.11 -2.91 17.35
N TYR A 172 13.29 -3.45 16.45
CA TYR A 172 12.66 -4.75 16.64
C TYR A 172 13.49 -5.88 16.02
N ARG A 173 13.45 -7.04 16.67
CA ARG A 173 14.01 -8.32 16.18
C ARG A 173 12.94 -9.38 16.30
N TRP A 174 12.87 -10.24 15.30
CA TRP A 174 11.87 -11.30 15.27
C TRP A 174 12.56 -12.66 15.21
N THR A 175 12.17 -13.53 16.15
CA THR A 175 12.62 -14.92 16.24
C THR A 175 11.41 -15.83 16.46
N HIS A 176 11.62 -17.12 16.45
CA HIS A 176 10.58 -18.09 16.80
C HIS A 176 10.04 -17.93 18.25
N GLU A 177 10.75 -17.22 19.11
CA GLU A 177 10.35 -16.92 20.49
C GLU A 177 9.58 -15.60 20.62
N THR A 178 9.57 -14.77 19.55
CA THR A 178 8.89 -13.46 19.61
C THR A 178 7.39 -13.65 19.77
N PRO A 179 6.77 -13.09 20.83
CA PRO A 179 5.33 -13.18 21.02
C PRO A 179 4.57 -12.53 19.86
N ILE A 180 3.53 -13.20 19.38
CA ILE A 180 2.62 -12.60 18.40
C ILE A 180 1.74 -11.60 19.13
N PRO A 181 1.74 -10.30 18.77
CA PRO A 181 0.90 -9.31 19.42
C PRO A 181 -0.59 -9.59 19.19
N PRO A 182 -1.49 -8.97 19.98
CA PRO A 182 -2.93 -9.10 19.79
C PRO A 182 -3.35 -8.83 18.35
N ALA A 183 -4.48 -9.43 17.96
CA ALA A 183 -5.01 -9.29 16.61
C ALA A 183 -5.13 -7.80 16.21
N PRO A 184 -4.64 -7.39 15.04
CA PRO A 184 -4.72 -6.02 14.57
C PRO A 184 -6.16 -5.61 14.30
N LEU A 185 -6.39 -4.31 14.15
CA LEU A 185 -7.67 -3.77 13.70
C LEU A 185 -8.12 -4.45 12.39
N GLN A 186 -9.42 -4.67 12.25
CA GLN A 186 -9.98 -5.28 11.04
C GLN A 186 -9.90 -4.33 9.85
N ALA A 187 -9.62 -4.87 8.67
CA ALA A 187 -9.60 -4.11 7.43
C ALA A 187 -10.96 -3.44 7.14
N ASP A 188 -10.92 -2.30 6.49
CA ASP A 188 -12.13 -1.64 5.95
C ASP A 188 -12.51 -2.31 4.61
N ASP A 189 -13.63 -3.02 4.60
CA ASP A 189 -14.13 -3.67 3.38
C ASP A 189 -14.93 -2.69 2.53
N THR A 190 -14.26 -2.06 1.57
CA THR A 190 -14.89 -1.17 0.60
C THR A 190 -15.13 -1.88 -0.73
N PRO A 191 -16.39 -2.17 -1.10
CA PRO A 191 -16.70 -2.82 -2.36
C PRO A 191 -16.34 -1.91 -3.56
N HIS A 192 -16.04 -2.54 -4.71
CA HIS A 192 -15.75 -1.86 -5.98
C HIS A 192 -14.60 -0.86 -5.95
N HIS A 193 -13.58 -1.11 -5.14
CA HIS A 193 -12.39 -0.29 -4.95
C HIS A 193 -11.80 0.29 -6.25
N PHE A 194 -11.59 -0.54 -7.27
CA PHE A 194 -11.01 -0.11 -8.55
C PHE A 194 -11.91 0.87 -9.31
N ARG A 195 -13.23 0.63 -9.36
CA ARG A 195 -14.19 1.53 -10.06
C ARG A 195 -14.24 2.90 -9.38
N LYS A 196 -14.27 2.92 -8.04
CA LYS A 196 -14.22 4.15 -7.23
C LYS A 196 -12.91 4.91 -7.49
N MET A 197 -11.78 4.23 -7.50
CA MET A 197 -10.47 4.82 -7.83
C MET A 197 -10.48 5.52 -9.21
N VAL A 198 -10.98 4.85 -10.25
CA VAL A 198 -11.05 5.43 -11.60
C VAL A 198 -11.95 6.67 -11.62
N LEU A 199 -13.11 6.61 -10.96
CA LEU A 199 -14.04 7.75 -10.89
C LEU A 199 -13.40 8.97 -10.17
N HIS A 200 -12.79 8.72 -9.01
CA HIS A 200 -12.13 9.79 -8.25
C HIS A 200 -10.93 10.38 -9.02
N ALA A 201 -10.11 9.53 -9.64
CA ALA A 201 -9.01 9.99 -10.47
C ALA A 201 -9.50 10.87 -11.64
N THR A 202 -10.53 10.42 -12.36
CA THR A 202 -11.10 11.17 -13.48
C THR A 202 -11.58 12.55 -13.02
N ARG A 203 -12.37 12.59 -11.95
CA ARG A 203 -12.89 13.86 -11.40
C ARG A 203 -11.76 14.79 -10.95
N HIS A 204 -10.76 14.24 -10.25
CA HIS A 204 -9.61 15.01 -9.77
C HIS A 204 -8.81 15.63 -10.92
N TYR A 205 -8.45 14.84 -11.94
CA TYR A 205 -7.70 15.34 -13.09
C TYR A 205 -8.49 16.31 -13.96
N LEU A 206 -9.81 16.14 -14.12
CA LEU A 206 -10.67 17.12 -14.79
C LEU A 206 -10.71 18.44 -14.02
N ALA A 207 -10.83 18.41 -12.71
CA ALA A 207 -10.82 19.61 -11.88
C ALA A 207 -9.44 20.30 -11.89
N MET A 208 -8.35 19.54 -11.87
CA MET A 208 -6.99 20.05 -12.03
C MET A 208 -6.85 20.79 -13.38
N TRP A 209 -7.28 20.15 -14.48
CA TRP A 209 -7.23 20.75 -15.80
C TRP A 209 -8.08 22.03 -15.91
N ALA A 210 -9.30 22.01 -15.41
CA ALA A 210 -10.21 23.15 -15.46
C ALA A 210 -9.69 24.38 -14.70
N ARG A 211 -8.93 24.16 -13.61
CA ARG A 211 -8.39 25.23 -12.76
C ARG A 211 -6.89 25.44 -12.93
N ARG A 212 -6.26 24.90 -13.98
CA ARG A 212 -4.81 24.99 -14.20
C ARG A 212 -4.25 26.42 -14.23
N HIS A 213 -5.03 27.39 -14.71
CA HIS A 213 -4.61 28.80 -14.77
C HIS A 213 -4.56 29.47 -13.38
N HIS A 214 -5.29 28.93 -12.39
CA HIS A 214 -5.25 29.43 -11.02
C HIS A 214 -4.03 28.93 -10.22
N PHE A 215 -3.38 27.87 -10.71
CA PHE A 215 -2.24 27.20 -10.09
C PHE A 215 -1.07 27.06 -11.07
N GLY A 216 -0.79 28.09 -11.85
CA GLY A 216 0.19 28.05 -12.95
C GLY A 216 1.63 27.74 -12.53
N THR A 217 1.96 27.93 -11.25
CA THR A 217 3.29 27.67 -10.67
C THR A 217 3.41 26.27 -10.08
N TYR A 218 2.32 25.51 -9.99
CA TYR A 218 2.33 24.17 -9.39
C TYR A 218 3.16 23.18 -10.23
N GLN A 219 4.14 22.56 -9.60
CA GLN A 219 4.96 21.51 -10.20
C GLN A 219 4.38 20.13 -9.82
N HIS A 220 3.76 19.46 -10.78
CA HIS A 220 3.21 18.12 -10.54
C HIS A 220 4.33 17.08 -10.50
N HIS A 221 4.29 16.19 -9.51
CA HIS A 221 5.29 15.12 -9.33
C HIS A 221 5.24 14.04 -10.44
N ARG A 222 4.28 14.07 -11.34
CA ARG A 222 4.14 13.20 -12.52
C ARG A 222 3.92 14.08 -13.74
N GLU A 223 4.27 13.57 -14.94
CA GLU A 223 4.02 14.28 -16.18
C GLU A 223 2.54 14.70 -16.34
N PRO A 224 2.25 15.99 -16.59
CA PRO A 224 0.92 16.55 -16.41
C PRO A 224 -0.03 16.36 -17.59
N SER A 225 0.34 15.64 -18.67
CA SER A 225 -0.53 15.54 -19.85
C SER A 225 -1.66 14.52 -19.67
N PRO A 226 -2.94 14.95 -19.53
CA PRO A 226 -4.08 14.04 -19.45
C PRO A 226 -4.19 13.10 -20.66
N TRP A 227 -3.77 13.59 -21.85
CA TRP A 227 -3.77 12.82 -23.08
C TRP A 227 -2.73 11.70 -23.08
N HIS A 228 -1.55 11.97 -22.51
CA HIS A 228 -0.52 10.95 -22.30
C HIS A 228 -1.05 9.82 -21.40
N TYR A 229 -1.67 10.17 -20.26
CA TYR A 229 -2.28 9.20 -19.35
C TYR A 229 -3.41 8.41 -20.01
N PHE A 230 -4.28 9.06 -20.78
CA PHE A 230 -5.35 8.36 -21.50
C PHE A 230 -4.77 7.33 -22.48
N ARG A 231 -3.80 7.70 -23.31
CA ARG A 231 -3.13 6.76 -24.25
C ARG A 231 -2.41 5.63 -23.51
N TYR A 232 -1.76 5.96 -22.41
CA TYR A 232 -1.09 4.97 -21.56
C TYR A 232 -2.08 3.93 -21.01
N TRP A 233 -3.21 4.37 -20.46
CA TRP A 233 -4.25 3.49 -19.95
C TRP A 233 -4.92 2.68 -21.06
N MET A 234 -5.20 3.26 -22.19
CA MET A 234 -5.76 2.52 -23.36
C MET A 234 -4.82 1.40 -23.79
N ARG A 235 -3.50 1.66 -23.86
CA ARG A 235 -2.49 0.63 -24.15
C ARG A 235 -2.44 -0.44 -23.07
N THR A 236 -2.50 -0.05 -21.81
CA THR A 236 -2.52 -0.96 -20.66
C THR A 236 -3.71 -1.93 -20.76
N TRP A 237 -4.92 -1.40 -21.04
CA TRP A 237 -6.12 -2.20 -21.19
C TRP A 237 -6.08 -3.13 -22.40
N ALA A 238 -5.65 -2.63 -23.55
CA ALA A 238 -5.50 -3.42 -24.76
C ALA A 238 -4.51 -4.59 -24.58
N ARG A 239 -3.34 -4.30 -23.99
CA ARG A 239 -2.33 -5.33 -23.67
C ARG A 239 -2.83 -6.33 -22.64
N LYS A 240 -3.54 -5.89 -21.60
CA LYS A 240 -4.17 -6.78 -20.62
C LYS A 240 -5.16 -7.72 -21.33
N ALA A 241 -6.08 -7.20 -22.12
CA ALA A 241 -7.08 -8.01 -22.82
C ALA A 241 -6.44 -9.05 -23.75
N TRP A 242 -5.37 -8.66 -24.44
CA TRP A 242 -4.67 -9.53 -25.38
C TRP A 242 -3.83 -10.61 -24.69
N ARG A 243 -3.10 -10.27 -23.61
CA ARG A 243 -2.16 -11.17 -22.95
C ARG A 243 -2.78 -12.01 -21.84
N TYR A 244 -3.92 -11.59 -21.30
CA TYR A 244 -4.49 -12.18 -20.08
C TYR A 244 -4.62 -13.70 -20.16
N ARG A 245 -5.31 -14.22 -21.19
CA ARG A 245 -5.53 -15.66 -21.32
C ARG A 245 -4.23 -16.43 -21.53
N HIS A 246 -3.35 -15.90 -22.35
CA HIS A 246 -2.06 -16.54 -22.63
C HIS A 246 -1.20 -16.63 -21.36
N ASP A 247 -1.06 -15.54 -20.63
CA ASP A 247 -0.20 -15.49 -19.47
C ASP A 247 -0.79 -16.28 -18.28
N MET A 248 -2.12 -16.33 -18.14
CA MET A 248 -2.79 -17.16 -17.14
C MET A 248 -2.62 -18.66 -17.42
N ASN A 249 -2.69 -19.06 -18.70
CA ASN A 249 -2.40 -20.45 -19.08
C ASN A 249 -0.91 -20.78 -18.81
N LEU A 250 0.00 -19.88 -19.18
CA LEU A 250 1.44 -20.06 -18.93
C LEU A 250 1.76 -20.15 -17.45
N GLU A 251 1.09 -19.37 -16.58
CA GLU A 251 1.18 -19.49 -15.13
C GLU A 251 0.70 -20.87 -14.65
N SER A 252 -0.48 -21.29 -15.13
CA SER A 252 -1.04 -22.60 -14.76
C SER A 252 -0.14 -23.75 -15.20
N ASP A 253 0.37 -23.72 -16.43
CA ASP A 253 1.28 -24.73 -16.98
C ASP A 253 2.60 -24.75 -16.22
N LEU A 254 3.14 -23.59 -15.85
CA LEU A 254 4.36 -23.48 -15.05
C LEU A 254 4.19 -24.13 -13.68
N ILE A 255 3.09 -23.85 -12.99
CA ILE A 255 2.80 -24.44 -11.67
C ILE A 255 2.54 -25.94 -11.81
N ALA A 256 1.74 -26.37 -12.80
CA ALA A 256 1.41 -27.77 -13.00
C ALA A 256 2.60 -28.64 -13.44
N SER A 257 3.57 -28.05 -14.14
CA SER A 257 4.79 -28.75 -14.59
C SER A 257 5.68 -29.23 -13.46
N GLY A 258 5.60 -28.61 -12.27
CA GLY A 258 6.49 -28.89 -11.15
C GLY A 258 7.95 -28.48 -11.39
N VAL A 259 8.26 -27.82 -12.51
CA VAL A 259 9.62 -27.33 -12.80
C VAL A 259 10.02 -26.27 -11.77
N PRO A 260 11.16 -26.41 -11.08
CA PRO A 260 11.61 -25.41 -10.14
C PRO A 260 11.77 -24.03 -10.79
N TYR A 261 11.30 -22.98 -10.15
CA TYR A 261 11.50 -21.63 -10.66
C TYR A 261 11.68 -20.60 -9.55
N PHE A 262 12.37 -19.52 -9.89
CA PHE A 262 12.50 -18.33 -9.06
C PHE A 262 11.67 -17.20 -9.65
N LEU A 263 11.01 -16.43 -8.79
CA LEU A 263 10.12 -15.33 -9.19
C LEU A 263 10.80 -13.97 -8.98
N VAL A 264 10.69 -13.11 -9.98
CA VAL A 264 11.19 -11.73 -9.95
C VAL A 264 10.04 -10.76 -10.26
N PRO A 265 9.30 -10.31 -9.25
CA PRO A 265 8.27 -9.30 -9.44
C PRO A 265 8.93 -7.93 -9.65
N LEU A 266 8.78 -7.37 -10.86
CA LEU A 266 9.30 -6.05 -11.20
C LEU A 266 8.43 -4.94 -10.59
N GLN A 267 9.06 -3.86 -10.18
CA GLN A 267 8.40 -2.65 -9.73
C GLN A 267 8.11 -1.70 -10.91
N ASN A 268 7.33 -0.65 -10.66
CA ASN A 268 7.14 0.40 -11.66
C ASN A 268 8.40 1.29 -11.73
N ASP A 269 8.89 1.64 -12.92
CA ASP A 269 10.12 2.44 -13.09
C ASP A 269 10.06 3.83 -12.44
N GLY A 270 8.87 4.40 -12.33
CA GLY A 270 8.66 5.67 -11.62
C GLY A 270 8.41 5.52 -10.11
N ASP A 271 8.72 4.38 -9.52
CA ASP A 271 8.53 4.16 -8.09
C ASP A 271 9.68 4.81 -7.30
N SER A 272 9.31 5.72 -6.39
CA SER A 272 10.25 6.38 -5.49
C SER A 272 11.07 5.39 -4.63
N GLN A 273 10.55 4.19 -4.42
CA GLN A 273 11.25 3.13 -3.71
C GLN A 273 12.50 2.65 -4.47
N ILE A 274 12.47 2.64 -5.79
CA ILE A 274 13.65 2.28 -6.60
C ILE A 274 14.65 3.43 -6.60
N THR A 275 14.18 4.66 -6.85
CA THR A 275 15.06 5.83 -7.06
C THR A 275 15.71 6.33 -5.79
N HIS A 276 15.05 6.23 -4.64
CA HIS A 276 15.53 6.76 -3.35
C HIS A 276 15.99 5.70 -2.35
N HIS A 277 15.52 4.45 -2.49
CA HIS A 277 15.76 3.38 -1.50
C HIS A 277 16.41 2.14 -2.13
N SER A 278 17.10 2.29 -3.25
CA SER A 278 17.94 1.23 -3.82
C SER A 278 19.17 1.79 -4.50
N VAL A 279 20.20 0.95 -4.61
CA VAL A 279 21.43 1.25 -5.36
C VAL A 279 21.22 1.19 -6.87
N TYR A 280 20.07 0.68 -7.31
CA TYR A 280 19.82 0.43 -8.73
C TYR A 280 19.37 1.69 -9.48
N GLY A 281 18.60 2.58 -8.85
CA GLY A 281 18.00 3.74 -9.52
C GLY A 281 16.93 3.40 -10.56
N GLU A 282 17.08 2.25 -11.27
CA GLU A 282 16.12 1.76 -12.28
C GLU A 282 16.09 0.22 -12.35
N ASN A 283 14.99 -0.34 -12.88
CA ASN A 283 14.81 -1.79 -13.00
C ASN A 283 15.82 -2.43 -13.97
N SER A 284 16.32 -1.73 -14.97
CA SER A 284 17.23 -2.28 -15.98
C SER A 284 18.51 -2.83 -15.35
N ILE A 285 19.11 -2.12 -14.41
CA ILE A 285 20.33 -2.55 -13.72
C ILE A 285 20.06 -3.79 -12.87
N PHE A 286 18.95 -3.78 -12.13
CA PHE A 286 18.50 -4.93 -11.32
C PHE A 286 18.24 -6.17 -12.19
N ILE A 287 17.56 -6.03 -13.33
CA ILE A 287 17.28 -7.13 -14.27
C ILE A 287 18.59 -7.74 -14.79
N MET A 288 19.56 -6.90 -15.18
CA MET A 288 20.86 -7.37 -15.67
C MET A 288 21.64 -8.14 -14.59
N GLU A 289 21.66 -7.66 -13.35
CA GLU A 289 22.30 -8.35 -12.23
C GLU A 289 21.67 -9.71 -11.97
N VAL A 290 20.33 -9.76 -11.88
CA VAL A 290 19.58 -11.00 -11.64
C VAL A 290 19.83 -12.01 -12.76
N LEU A 291 19.76 -11.61 -14.03
CA LEU A 291 19.99 -12.52 -15.16
C LEU A 291 21.43 -13.06 -15.19
N ARG A 292 22.45 -12.21 -14.94
CA ARG A 292 23.86 -12.64 -14.89
C ARG A 292 24.11 -13.63 -13.74
N SER A 293 23.63 -13.30 -12.54
CA SER A 293 23.77 -14.19 -11.38
C SER A 293 23.05 -15.52 -11.62
N PHE A 294 21.82 -15.49 -12.17
CA PHE A 294 21.07 -16.69 -12.49
C PHE A 294 21.75 -17.57 -13.55
N ALA A 295 22.32 -16.97 -14.59
CA ALA A 295 23.00 -17.72 -15.65
C ALA A 295 24.19 -18.52 -15.14
N VAL A 296 24.95 -17.95 -14.20
CA VAL A 296 26.19 -18.55 -13.68
C VAL A 296 25.94 -19.50 -12.52
N HIS A 297 25.00 -19.15 -11.63
CA HIS A 297 24.89 -19.80 -10.33
C HIS A 297 23.59 -20.59 -10.12
N ALA A 298 22.54 -20.44 -10.93
CA ALA A 298 21.31 -21.17 -10.68
C ALA A 298 21.32 -22.60 -11.21
N PRO A 299 20.60 -23.53 -10.55
CA PRO A 299 20.46 -24.90 -11.04
C PRO A 299 20.00 -24.96 -12.50
N PRO A 300 20.60 -25.80 -13.36
CA PRO A 300 20.35 -25.81 -14.79
C PRO A 300 18.91 -26.17 -15.18
N ASP A 301 18.20 -26.90 -14.33
CA ASP A 301 16.82 -27.34 -14.47
C ASP A 301 15.80 -26.29 -13.98
N SER A 302 16.26 -25.20 -13.40
CA SER A 302 15.40 -24.13 -12.90
C SER A 302 15.07 -23.08 -13.94
N LYS A 303 13.90 -22.41 -13.75
CA LYS A 303 13.46 -21.28 -14.54
C LYS A 303 13.51 -19.98 -13.76
N LEU A 304 13.64 -18.86 -14.45
CA LEU A 304 13.53 -17.51 -13.92
C LEU A 304 12.29 -16.83 -14.49
N VAL A 305 11.38 -16.40 -13.63
CA VAL A 305 10.07 -15.85 -14.01
C VAL A 305 10.01 -14.37 -13.67
N PHE A 306 10.02 -13.51 -14.66
CA PHE A 306 9.79 -12.07 -14.49
C PHE A 306 8.30 -11.77 -14.54
N ARG A 307 7.78 -11.11 -13.49
CA ARG A 307 6.38 -10.66 -13.41
C ARG A 307 6.33 -9.14 -13.44
N VAL A 308 5.72 -8.61 -14.49
CA VAL A 308 5.63 -7.16 -14.70
C VAL A 308 4.64 -6.51 -13.75
N HIS A 309 4.99 -5.33 -13.23
CA HIS A 309 4.05 -4.56 -12.40
C HIS A 309 2.79 -4.17 -13.19
N PRO A 310 1.58 -4.27 -12.60
CA PRO A 310 0.33 -3.93 -13.30
C PRO A 310 0.31 -2.54 -13.95
N TYR A 311 0.95 -1.55 -13.34
CA TYR A 311 1.04 -0.19 -13.90
C TYR A 311 2.10 -0.04 -15.00
N ALA A 312 3.07 -0.94 -15.13
CA ALA A 312 4.09 -0.87 -16.18
C ALA A 312 3.64 -1.43 -17.55
N ARG A 313 2.44 -2.02 -17.64
CA ARG A 313 1.90 -2.64 -18.86
C ARG A 313 1.79 -1.68 -20.06
N GLY A 314 1.52 -0.40 -19.80
CA GLY A 314 1.38 0.65 -20.83
C GLY A 314 2.70 1.12 -21.44
N GLY A 315 3.83 0.85 -20.77
CA GLY A 315 5.19 1.26 -21.14
C GLY A 315 6.03 0.16 -21.78
N HIS A 316 7.35 0.41 -21.78
CA HIS A 316 8.35 -0.55 -22.23
C HIS A 316 8.76 -1.49 -21.07
N ALA A 317 7.89 -2.37 -20.69
CA ALA A 317 8.02 -3.27 -19.54
C ALA A 317 9.26 -4.19 -19.57
N HIS A 318 10.42 -3.66 -19.95
CA HIS A 318 11.74 -4.32 -20.02
C HIS A 318 11.78 -5.64 -20.81
N ARG A 319 10.72 -5.97 -21.57
CA ARG A 319 10.62 -7.24 -22.29
C ARG A 319 11.79 -7.44 -23.25
N HIS A 320 12.13 -6.39 -24.01
CA HIS A 320 13.26 -6.45 -24.96
C HIS A 320 14.58 -6.64 -24.24
N LEU A 321 14.81 -5.92 -23.15
CA LEU A 321 16.02 -6.06 -22.34
C LEU A 321 16.14 -7.49 -21.80
N ILE A 322 15.07 -8.00 -21.16
CA ILE A 322 15.06 -9.36 -20.59
C ILE A 322 15.33 -10.39 -21.70
N HIS A 323 14.68 -10.26 -22.86
CA HIS A 323 14.87 -11.19 -23.97
C HIS A 323 16.30 -11.14 -24.51
N SER A 324 16.77 -9.95 -24.88
CA SER A 324 18.13 -9.78 -25.45
C SER A 324 19.21 -10.31 -24.52
N VAL A 325 19.19 -9.90 -23.24
CA VAL A 325 20.18 -10.35 -22.26
C VAL A 325 20.06 -11.85 -21.99
N SER A 326 18.84 -12.41 -22.02
CA SER A 326 18.64 -13.86 -21.84
C SER A 326 19.24 -14.68 -23.01
N GLU A 327 19.09 -14.20 -24.24
CA GLU A 327 19.71 -14.83 -25.42
C GLU A 327 21.25 -14.74 -25.35
N ASP A 328 21.78 -13.55 -25.04
CA ASP A 328 23.23 -13.32 -24.90
C ASP A 328 23.88 -14.22 -23.83
N LEU A 329 23.12 -14.52 -22.76
CA LEU A 329 23.57 -15.39 -21.67
C LEU A 329 23.24 -16.88 -21.89
N GLY A 330 22.67 -17.26 -23.03
CA GLY A 330 22.28 -18.64 -23.33
C GLY A 330 21.16 -19.19 -22.44
N LEU A 331 20.36 -18.32 -21.82
CA LEU A 331 19.26 -18.72 -20.92
C LEU A 331 18.01 -19.16 -21.69
N GLY A 332 17.75 -18.66 -22.89
CA GLY A 332 16.68 -19.09 -23.79
C GLY A 332 15.37 -19.44 -23.11
N ALA A 333 14.96 -20.71 -23.21
CA ALA A 333 13.70 -21.22 -22.64
C ALA A 333 13.65 -21.26 -21.08
N ARG A 334 14.74 -20.96 -20.40
CA ARG A 334 14.77 -20.88 -18.92
C ARG A 334 14.19 -19.58 -18.38
N VAL A 335 14.03 -18.55 -19.21
CA VAL A 335 13.46 -17.26 -18.79
C VAL A 335 12.02 -17.13 -19.26
N VAL A 336 11.11 -16.91 -18.32
CA VAL A 336 9.67 -16.72 -18.55
C VAL A 336 9.30 -15.28 -18.23
N TYR A 337 8.55 -14.65 -19.13
CA TYR A 337 8.07 -13.28 -18.95
C TYR A 337 6.55 -13.24 -18.89
N LEU A 338 6.01 -12.82 -17.75
CA LEU A 338 4.56 -12.69 -17.50
C LEU A 338 4.17 -11.23 -17.34
N MET A 339 3.30 -10.75 -18.19
CA MET A 339 2.66 -9.44 -18.03
C MET A 339 1.45 -9.51 -17.11
N GLU A 340 0.72 -10.62 -17.14
CA GLU A 340 -0.36 -10.96 -16.23
C GLU A 340 0.04 -12.13 -15.33
N GLY A 341 -0.69 -12.37 -14.25
CA GLY A 341 -0.44 -13.48 -13.34
C GLY A 341 -0.76 -13.13 -11.89
N HIS A 342 -1.00 -14.13 -11.09
CA HIS A 342 -1.33 -14.00 -9.68
C HIS A 342 -0.05 -14.11 -8.82
N THR A 343 0.59 -12.98 -8.57
CA THR A 343 1.88 -12.92 -7.88
C THR A 343 1.95 -13.74 -6.57
N PRO A 344 0.95 -13.72 -5.67
CA PRO A 344 0.97 -14.56 -4.47
C PRO A 344 0.99 -16.07 -4.77
N MET A 345 0.29 -16.53 -5.81
CA MET A 345 0.32 -17.94 -6.21
C MET A 345 1.67 -18.33 -6.81
N LEU A 346 2.21 -17.47 -7.69
CA LEU A 346 3.54 -17.68 -8.24
C LEU A 346 4.60 -17.71 -7.13
N ALA A 347 4.53 -16.82 -6.14
CA ALA A 347 5.45 -16.81 -5.01
C ALA A 347 5.36 -18.09 -4.19
N GLN A 348 4.14 -18.55 -3.89
CA GLN A 348 3.90 -19.75 -3.08
C GLN A 348 4.49 -21.04 -3.70
N HIS A 349 4.51 -21.14 -5.03
CA HIS A 349 5.03 -22.31 -5.74
C HIS A 349 6.49 -22.13 -6.20
N SER A 350 7.10 -20.96 -5.94
CA SER A 350 8.48 -20.71 -6.33
C SER A 350 9.49 -21.33 -5.35
N ARG A 351 10.72 -21.56 -5.83
CA ARG A 351 11.89 -21.89 -4.98
C ARG A 351 12.39 -20.68 -4.20
N GLY A 352 12.00 -19.49 -4.61
CA GLY A 352 12.32 -18.24 -3.95
C GLY A 352 11.97 -17.03 -4.80
N VAL A 353 11.89 -15.89 -4.15
CA VAL A 353 11.53 -14.61 -4.77
C VAL A 353 12.67 -13.62 -4.60
N VAL A 354 13.07 -12.97 -5.68
CA VAL A 354 14.09 -11.91 -5.69
C VAL A 354 13.41 -10.61 -6.10
N LEU A 355 13.57 -9.59 -5.31
CA LEU A 355 13.02 -8.26 -5.60
C LEU A 355 13.92 -7.15 -5.06
N ILE A 356 13.69 -5.91 -5.43
CA ILE A 356 14.42 -4.77 -4.89
C ILE A 356 13.91 -4.50 -3.45
N ASN A 357 12.75 -3.84 -3.32
CA ASN A 357 12.17 -3.46 -2.02
C ASN A 357 10.64 -3.35 -2.06
N SER A 358 10.00 -4.01 -3.04
CA SER A 358 8.55 -3.98 -3.23
C SER A 358 7.76 -4.47 -2.01
N THR A 359 6.63 -3.84 -1.71
CA THR A 359 5.68 -4.32 -0.69
C THR A 359 5.12 -5.72 -0.98
N VAL A 360 5.26 -6.23 -2.20
CA VAL A 360 5.00 -7.64 -2.56
C VAL A 360 5.79 -8.60 -1.67
N GLY A 361 6.97 -8.20 -1.16
CA GLY A 361 7.76 -8.99 -0.22
C GLY A 361 6.98 -9.40 1.04
N LEU A 362 6.06 -8.58 1.52
CA LEU A 362 5.18 -8.93 2.65
C LEU A 362 4.25 -10.11 2.31
N GLN A 363 3.70 -10.11 1.08
CA GLN A 363 2.86 -11.22 0.62
C GLN A 363 3.69 -12.50 0.40
N VAL A 364 4.95 -12.36 -0.03
CA VAL A 364 5.89 -13.49 -0.15
C VAL A 364 6.16 -14.12 1.21
N LEU A 365 6.46 -13.31 2.22
CA LEU A 365 6.65 -13.78 3.61
C LEU A 365 5.38 -14.44 4.16
N GLU A 366 4.22 -13.83 3.95
CA GLU A 366 2.92 -14.38 4.36
C GLU A 366 2.64 -15.75 3.72
N ARG A 367 3.09 -15.97 2.48
CA ARG A 367 2.97 -17.25 1.77
C ARG A 367 4.06 -18.27 2.13
N GLY A 368 5.04 -17.88 2.93
CA GLY A 368 6.13 -18.75 3.38
C GLY A 368 7.15 -19.08 2.29
N ALA A 369 7.27 -18.27 1.26
CA ALA A 369 8.30 -18.46 0.24
C ALA A 369 9.63 -17.80 0.66
N PRO A 370 10.79 -18.38 0.29
CA PRO A 370 12.09 -17.75 0.49
C PRO A 370 12.15 -16.39 -0.20
N LEU A 371 12.72 -15.40 0.48
CA LEU A 371 12.73 -14.01 0.00
C LEU A 371 14.14 -13.42 0.04
N MET A 372 14.59 -12.87 -1.10
CA MET A 372 15.76 -12.04 -1.24
C MET A 372 15.35 -10.60 -1.57
N ALA A 373 15.72 -9.65 -0.71
CA ALA A 373 15.54 -8.22 -0.96
C ALA A 373 16.89 -7.57 -1.21
N LEU A 374 17.08 -6.97 -2.39
CA LEU A 374 18.36 -6.36 -2.80
C LEU A 374 18.42 -4.85 -2.51
N GLY A 375 17.28 -4.19 -2.27
CA GLY A 375 17.17 -2.80 -1.84
C GLY A 375 16.75 -2.66 -0.38
N ASP A 376 16.62 -1.42 0.08
CA ASP A 376 16.17 -1.12 1.45
C ASP A 376 14.68 -1.33 1.59
N ALA A 377 14.31 -2.44 2.22
CA ALA A 377 12.94 -2.82 2.48
C ALA A 377 12.71 -2.95 3.99
N LEU A 378 11.53 -2.53 4.44
CA LEU A 378 11.15 -2.60 5.87
C LEU A 378 11.24 -4.04 6.45
N TYR A 379 11.07 -5.05 5.60
CA TYR A 379 11.16 -6.48 5.94
C TYR A 379 12.56 -7.08 5.67
N ARG A 380 13.53 -6.32 5.12
CA ARG A 380 14.93 -6.74 4.97
C ARG A 380 15.61 -6.80 6.33
N ARG A 381 15.25 -7.80 7.12
CA ARG A 381 15.69 -7.98 8.50
C ARG A 381 16.24 -9.39 8.69
N HIS A 382 17.12 -9.53 9.67
CA HIS A 382 17.65 -10.84 10.06
C HIS A 382 16.51 -11.80 10.44
N GLY A 383 16.53 -13.00 9.91
CA GLY A 383 15.50 -14.02 10.15
C GLY A 383 14.25 -13.92 9.26
N LEU A 384 14.06 -12.81 8.49
CA LEU A 384 12.93 -12.65 7.58
C LEU A 384 13.31 -12.78 6.11
N THR A 385 14.51 -12.34 5.73
CA THR A 385 15.01 -12.43 4.36
C THR A 385 16.32 -13.19 4.33
N PHE A 386 16.67 -13.74 3.18
CA PHE A 386 17.94 -14.41 2.97
C PHE A 386 19.10 -13.45 3.23
N PRO A 387 20.05 -13.80 4.13
CA PRO A 387 21.10 -12.87 4.56
C PRO A 387 22.35 -12.87 3.64
N GLY A 388 22.41 -13.78 2.68
CA GLY A 388 23.57 -13.98 1.80
C GLY A 388 23.57 -13.12 0.55
N LYS A 389 24.54 -13.35 -0.32
CA LYS A 389 24.62 -12.76 -1.65
C LYS A 389 23.61 -13.45 -2.59
N LEU A 390 23.21 -12.75 -3.67
CA LEU A 390 22.30 -13.26 -4.68
C LEU A 390 22.76 -14.60 -5.29
N ASP A 391 24.06 -14.73 -5.58
CA ASP A 391 24.64 -15.95 -6.17
C ASP A 391 24.40 -17.22 -5.33
N ARG A 392 24.37 -17.07 -4.01
CA ARG A 392 24.08 -18.18 -3.10
C ARG A 392 22.59 -18.47 -2.96
N PHE A 393 21.75 -17.47 -3.19
CA PHE A 393 20.31 -17.61 -3.03
C PHE A 393 19.72 -18.72 -3.91
N TRP A 394 20.25 -18.91 -5.09
CA TRP A 394 19.75 -19.92 -6.04
C TRP A 394 19.82 -21.37 -5.51
N HIS A 395 20.73 -21.62 -4.59
CA HIS A 395 20.92 -22.97 -3.97
C HIS A 395 20.51 -23.02 -2.51
N GLU A 396 20.66 -21.92 -1.77
CA GLU A 396 20.53 -21.89 -0.32
C GLU A 396 19.23 -21.24 0.15
N ALA A 397 18.35 -20.85 -0.78
CA ALA A 397 17.07 -20.21 -0.43
C ALA A 397 16.22 -21.11 0.47
N VAL A 398 15.94 -20.62 1.67
CA VAL A 398 15.06 -21.27 2.65
C VAL A 398 14.01 -20.30 3.13
N PRO A 399 12.78 -20.75 3.43
CA PRO A 399 11.77 -19.90 4.03
C PRO A 399 12.22 -19.36 5.38
N ALA A 400 11.76 -18.15 5.69
CA ALA A 400 11.89 -17.59 7.04
C ALA A 400 11.09 -18.40 8.06
N ASP A 401 11.48 -18.34 9.34
CA ASP A 401 10.72 -18.98 10.41
C ASP A 401 9.30 -18.43 10.48
N ARG A 402 8.31 -19.32 10.45
CA ARG A 402 6.89 -18.95 10.36
C ARG A 402 6.43 -18.11 11.54
N LYS A 403 6.87 -18.43 12.76
CA LYS A 403 6.49 -17.68 13.96
C LYS A 403 7.09 -16.28 13.95
N ALA A 404 8.36 -16.15 13.52
CA ALA A 404 9.02 -14.85 13.35
C ALA A 404 8.29 -13.99 12.32
N VAL A 405 7.88 -14.58 11.20
CA VAL A 405 7.09 -13.89 10.16
C VAL A 405 5.73 -13.45 10.70
N ASP A 406 4.99 -14.33 11.38
CA ASP A 406 3.68 -14.00 11.92
C ASP A 406 3.76 -12.87 12.97
N ALA A 407 4.76 -12.91 13.85
CA ALA A 407 5.01 -11.85 14.82
C ALA A 407 5.36 -10.52 14.13
N PHE A 408 6.21 -10.55 13.11
CA PHE A 408 6.55 -9.38 12.31
C PHE A 408 5.34 -8.76 11.62
N LEU A 409 4.55 -9.57 10.88
CA LEU A 409 3.40 -9.09 10.15
C LEU A 409 2.31 -8.51 11.08
N ALA A 410 2.07 -9.17 12.22
CA ALA A 410 1.12 -8.68 13.21
C ALA A 410 1.59 -7.35 13.83
N GLN A 411 2.87 -7.23 14.16
CA GLN A 411 3.44 -6.02 14.73
C GLN A 411 3.46 -4.87 13.70
N LEU A 412 3.85 -5.16 12.46
CA LEU A 412 3.80 -4.19 11.37
C LEU A 412 2.38 -3.64 11.19
N LYS A 413 1.35 -4.50 11.17
CA LYS A 413 -0.05 -4.07 11.10
C LYS A 413 -0.42 -3.17 12.27
N ASN A 414 -0.11 -3.56 13.49
CA ASN A 414 -0.47 -2.81 14.69
C ASN A 414 0.19 -1.43 14.76
N LEU A 415 1.44 -1.32 14.35
CA LEU A 415 2.23 -0.10 14.50
C LEU A 415 2.12 0.85 13.31
N THR A 416 1.70 0.37 12.14
CA THR A 416 1.77 1.19 10.92
C THR A 416 0.46 1.25 10.12
N GLN A 417 -0.54 0.41 10.43
CA GLN A 417 -1.73 0.33 9.60
C GLN A 417 -2.98 0.80 10.34
N MET A 418 -3.78 1.61 9.66
CA MET A 418 -5.10 2.00 10.13
C MET A 418 -6.18 1.51 9.15
N PRO A 419 -7.32 0.99 9.65
CA PRO A 419 -8.39 0.50 8.77
C PRO A 419 -9.01 1.66 7.99
N ALA A 420 -8.78 1.70 6.71
CA ALA A 420 -9.43 2.67 5.83
C ALA A 420 -9.28 2.24 4.36
N SER A 421 -10.29 2.52 3.56
CA SER A 421 -10.14 2.54 2.11
C SER A 421 -9.89 3.97 1.64
N VAL A 422 -8.79 4.16 0.93
CA VAL A 422 -8.41 5.45 0.33
C VAL A 422 -9.48 5.94 -0.66
N TYR A 423 -10.13 5.00 -1.36
CA TYR A 423 -11.09 5.29 -2.42
C TYR A 423 -12.57 5.11 -2.01
N ALA A 424 -12.86 5.02 -0.72
CA ALA A 424 -14.25 5.03 -0.25
C ALA A 424 -14.94 6.37 -0.58
N ASN A 425 -16.27 6.37 -0.65
CA ASN A 425 -17.03 7.58 -0.98
C ASN A 425 -16.95 8.63 0.13
N ALA A 426 -17.26 9.88 -0.22
CA ALA A 426 -17.18 11.00 0.72
C ALA A 426 -18.11 10.88 1.93
N ASP A 427 -19.23 10.22 1.78
CA ASP A 427 -20.24 9.98 2.82
C ASP A 427 -19.94 8.78 3.73
N GLU A 428 -19.01 7.92 3.33
CA GLU A 428 -18.55 6.79 4.13
C GLU A 428 -17.62 7.28 5.27
N PRO A 429 -18.01 7.20 6.56
CA PRO A 429 -17.19 7.72 7.65
C PRO A 429 -15.93 6.88 7.88
N LEU A 430 -14.88 7.50 8.39
CA LEU A 430 -13.77 6.75 8.97
C LEU A 430 -14.21 6.13 10.30
N ARG A 431 -14.01 4.82 10.44
CA ARG A 431 -14.42 4.06 11.62
C ARG A 431 -13.26 3.84 12.58
N TRP A 432 -12.40 4.84 12.73
CA TRP A 432 -11.34 4.78 13.70
C TRP A 432 -11.88 4.92 15.12
N PRO A 433 -11.34 4.20 16.11
CA PRO A 433 -11.76 4.36 17.48
C PRO A 433 -11.54 5.79 17.94
N ALA A 434 -12.34 6.28 18.88
CA ALA A 434 -12.02 7.52 19.56
C ALA A 434 -10.79 7.32 20.46
N PRO A 435 -9.94 8.33 20.67
CA PRO A 435 -8.86 8.23 21.63
C PRO A 435 -9.44 7.95 23.01
N LEU A 436 -8.82 7.03 23.75
CA LEU A 436 -9.11 6.90 25.17
C LEU A 436 -8.51 8.14 25.85
N LEU A 437 -9.36 9.04 26.33
CA LEU A 437 -8.98 10.20 27.13
C LEU A 437 -8.48 9.77 28.50
#